data_2eca00df008442fc86cdaca9128b6637
#
_entry.id   2eca00df008442fc86cdaca9128b6637
#
_cell.length_a   1.000
_cell.length_b   1.000
_cell.length_c   1.000
_cell.angle_alpha   90.00
_cell.angle_beta   90.00
_cell.angle_gamma   90.00
#
_symmetry.space_group_name_H-M   'P 1'
#
loop_
_entity.id
_entity.type
_entity.pdbx_description
1 polymer ?
#
loop_
_entity_poly.entity_id
_entity_poly.type
_entity_poly.pdbx_seq_one_letter_code
_entity_poly.pdbx_strand_id
1 'polypeptide(L)'
;MAAIFYAGDSTVKFNKASTYPQTGISQAMLLYLADGVEMKSYAQNGRSTKSFLDEGRLALMEKEMKEGDYLFIQFGHNDEKDDPARHTDPDTTFKENLMKFIQVGREKGVYPVLITPIARRHFNDQGKFLPGSHGAYPEAVKQTGKEACVPVIDLTAITEAYLKAVGDLASKAYFMWPGDNTHLKPEGAVIMAGFLSEELRKLGAPYADLLDSKEVIIENQGLDVF
;
A
#
# COMPACT_ATOMS: atom_id res chain seq x y z
N MET A 1 -1.75 -19.86 -12.71
CA MET A 1 -1.73 -19.27 -11.36
C MET A 1 -1.33 -17.83 -11.53
N ALA A 2 -2.12 -16.90 -11.00
CA ALA A 2 -1.84 -15.48 -11.08
C ALA A 2 -0.86 -15.06 -9.98
N ALA A 3 0.04 -14.13 -10.28
CA ALA A 3 0.93 -13.54 -9.29
C ALA A 3 0.63 -12.05 -9.11
N ILE A 4 0.73 -11.58 -7.87
CA ILE A 4 0.67 -10.17 -7.51
C ILE A 4 2.10 -9.67 -7.32
N PHE A 5 2.55 -8.79 -8.18
CA PHE A 5 3.80 -8.07 -8.04
C PHE A 5 3.54 -6.77 -7.28
N TYR A 6 4.04 -6.66 -6.05
CA TYR A 6 3.78 -5.52 -5.21
C TYR A 6 5.01 -4.61 -5.09
N ALA A 7 4.96 -3.48 -5.79
CA ALA A 7 5.95 -2.41 -5.71
C ALA A 7 5.57 -1.44 -4.58
N GLY A 8 6.52 -1.12 -3.70
CA GLY A 8 6.24 -0.24 -2.56
C GLY A 8 7.43 -0.03 -1.64
N ASP A 9 7.15 0.53 -0.50
CA ASP A 9 8.12 0.87 0.54
C ASP A 9 8.06 -0.07 1.76
N SER A 10 8.51 0.42 2.93
CA SER A 10 8.57 -0.35 4.18
C SER A 10 7.21 -0.73 4.75
N THR A 11 6.13 -0.02 4.40
CA THR A 11 4.78 -0.33 4.87
C THR A 11 4.17 -1.51 4.12
N VAL A 12 4.69 -1.79 2.92
CA VAL A 12 4.28 -2.91 2.06
C VAL A 12 5.17 -4.13 2.22
N LYS A 13 6.47 -3.92 2.51
CA LYS A 13 7.54 -4.93 2.44
C LYS A 13 7.20 -6.23 3.16
N PHE A 14 7.59 -7.36 2.55
CA PHE A 14 7.63 -8.66 3.21
C PHE A 14 8.85 -8.72 4.14
N ASN A 15 8.63 -8.60 5.44
CA ASN A 15 9.67 -8.51 6.45
C ASN A 15 10.21 -9.87 6.89
N LYS A 16 11.47 -9.90 7.36
CA LYS A 16 12.10 -11.11 7.89
C LYS A 16 11.80 -11.27 9.39
N ALA A 17 11.90 -12.48 9.90
CA ALA A 17 11.73 -12.76 11.32
C ALA A 17 12.62 -11.88 12.23
N SER A 18 13.83 -11.51 11.77
CA SER A 18 14.75 -10.64 12.53
C SER A 18 14.25 -9.21 12.72
N THR A 19 13.23 -8.77 11.98
CA THR A 19 12.62 -7.42 12.11
C THR A 19 11.27 -7.46 12.81
N TYR A 20 10.86 -8.63 13.30
CA TYR A 20 9.61 -8.76 14.06
C TYR A 20 9.62 -7.81 15.28
N PRO A 21 8.50 -7.12 15.59
CA PRO A 21 7.15 -7.33 15.06
C PRO A 21 6.78 -6.49 13.81
N GLN A 22 7.72 -5.79 13.17
CA GLN A 22 7.41 -5.04 11.96
C GLN A 22 6.86 -5.97 10.86
N THR A 23 5.65 -5.68 10.38
CA THR A 23 4.93 -6.46 9.38
C THR A 23 4.43 -5.54 8.28
N GLY A 24 4.63 -5.92 7.03
CA GLY A 24 4.11 -5.13 5.90
C GLY A 24 2.79 -5.67 5.37
N ILE A 25 2.07 -4.82 4.64
CA ILE A 25 0.76 -5.15 4.07
C ILE A 25 0.86 -6.39 3.17
N SER A 26 1.92 -6.55 2.37
CA SER A 26 2.07 -7.72 1.49
C SER A 26 2.15 -9.05 2.24
N GLN A 27 2.67 -9.06 3.48
CA GLN A 27 2.66 -10.25 4.32
C GLN A 27 1.24 -10.59 4.81
N ALA A 28 0.53 -9.57 5.29
CA ALA A 28 -0.80 -9.75 5.83
C ALA A 28 -1.83 -10.09 4.73
N MET A 29 -1.60 -9.63 3.50
CA MET A 29 -2.43 -9.99 2.34
C MET A 29 -2.52 -11.50 2.11
N LEU A 30 -1.52 -12.29 2.51
CA LEU A 30 -1.55 -13.74 2.39
C LEU A 30 -2.75 -14.39 3.11
N LEU A 31 -3.34 -13.71 4.10
CA LEU A 31 -4.53 -14.17 4.82
C LEU A 31 -5.82 -14.04 4.00
N TYR A 32 -5.80 -13.24 2.94
CA TYR A 32 -6.97 -12.86 2.15
C TYR A 32 -6.94 -13.43 0.73
N LEU A 33 -5.77 -13.95 0.29
CA LEU A 33 -5.62 -14.44 -1.08
C LEU A 33 -6.28 -15.80 -1.29
N ALA A 34 -6.86 -15.97 -2.46
CA ALA A 34 -7.38 -17.26 -2.92
C ALA A 34 -6.23 -18.28 -3.11
N ASP A 35 -6.58 -19.55 -3.00
CA ASP A 35 -5.64 -20.64 -3.22
C ASP A 35 -4.99 -20.55 -4.60
N GLY A 36 -3.66 -20.62 -4.62
CA GLY A 36 -2.87 -20.56 -5.85
C GLY A 36 -2.52 -19.17 -6.36
N VAL A 37 -2.94 -18.11 -5.67
CA VAL A 37 -2.45 -16.74 -5.94
C VAL A 37 -1.12 -16.53 -5.23
N GLU A 38 -0.08 -16.12 -5.96
CA GLU A 38 1.26 -15.87 -5.42
C GLU A 38 1.45 -14.38 -5.10
N MET A 39 1.97 -14.05 -3.90
CA MET A 39 2.39 -12.68 -3.53
C MET A 39 3.90 -12.52 -3.72
N LYS A 40 4.31 -11.69 -4.67
CA LYS A 40 5.70 -11.31 -4.95
C LYS A 40 5.95 -9.87 -4.51
N SER A 41 6.40 -9.68 -3.28
CA SER A 41 6.71 -8.36 -2.74
C SER A 41 8.11 -7.90 -3.15
N TYR A 42 8.19 -6.88 -3.99
CA TYR A 42 9.44 -6.18 -4.36
C TYR A 42 9.69 -4.94 -3.51
N ALA A 43 8.75 -4.63 -2.61
CA ALA A 43 8.83 -3.49 -1.70
C ALA A 43 10.08 -3.55 -0.82
N GLN A 44 10.66 -2.39 -0.52
CA GLN A 44 11.87 -2.29 0.30
C GLN A 44 11.85 -1.03 1.16
N ASN A 45 12.43 -1.16 2.37
CA ASN A 45 12.50 -0.05 3.33
C ASN A 45 13.13 1.19 2.71
N GLY A 46 12.49 2.35 2.91
CA GLY A 46 13.01 3.64 2.50
C GLY A 46 12.91 3.95 1.00
N ARG A 47 12.23 3.13 0.19
CA ARG A 47 12.13 3.38 -1.25
C ARG A 47 10.97 4.30 -1.56
N SER A 48 11.28 5.32 -2.35
CA SER A 48 10.34 6.15 -3.09
C SER A 48 10.17 5.59 -4.51
N THR A 49 9.25 6.15 -5.28
CA THR A 49 9.14 5.82 -6.72
C THR A 49 10.48 6.03 -7.42
N LYS A 50 11.17 7.16 -7.13
CA LYS A 50 12.47 7.49 -7.70
C LYS A 50 13.52 6.44 -7.36
N SER A 51 13.80 6.21 -6.08
CA SER A 51 14.86 5.28 -5.67
C SER A 51 14.56 3.83 -6.06
N PHE A 52 13.29 3.44 -6.12
CA PHE A 52 12.88 2.12 -6.61
C PHE A 52 13.22 1.93 -8.09
N LEU A 53 13.01 2.96 -8.92
CA LEU A 53 13.37 2.96 -10.35
C LEU A 53 14.88 3.02 -10.53
N ASP A 54 15.58 3.92 -9.83
CA ASP A 54 17.02 4.11 -9.92
C ASP A 54 17.81 2.83 -9.56
N GLU A 55 17.27 2.01 -8.64
CA GLU A 55 17.83 0.71 -8.28
C GLU A 55 17.50 -0.42 -9.27
N GLY A 56 16.77 -0.14 -10.34
CA GLY A 56 16.36 -1.13 -11.34
C GLY A 56 15.35 -2.17 -10.84
N ARG A 57 14.64 -1.89 -9.73
CA ARG A 57 13.69 -2.85 -9.14
C ARG A 57 12.49 -3.12 -10.03
N LEU A 58 11.98 -2.11 -10.73
CA LEU A 58 10.92 -2.30 -11.71
C LEU A 58 11.37 -3.22 -12.86
N ALA A 59 12.61 -3.05 -13.35
CA ALA A 59 13.16 -3.92 -14.39
C ALA A 59 13.37 -5.39 -13.92
N LEU A 60 13.58 -5.60 -12.61
CA LEU A 60 13.60 -6.96 -12.05
C LEU A 60 12.20 -7.58 -12.05
N MET A 61 11.18 -6.80 -11.64
CA MET A 61 9.78 -7.25 -11.67
C MET A 61 9.35 -7.58 -13.11
N GLU A 62 9.67 -6.71 -14.05
CA GLU A 62 9.34 -6.85 -15.48
C GLU A 62 9.79 -8.19 -16.06
N LYS A 63 10.97 -8.68 -15.68
CA LYS A 63 11.51 -9.96 -16.16
C LYS A 63 10.67 -11.17 -15.74
N GLU A 64 9.96 -11.07 -14.61
CA GLU A 64 9.19 -12.17 -14.05
C GLU A 64 7.69 -12.07 -14.35
N MET A 65 7.18 -10.84 -14.61
CA MET A 65 5.77 -10.61 -14.93
C MET A 65 5.34 -11.33 -16.20
N LYS A 66 4.14 -11.89 -16.17
CA LYS A 66 3.49 -12.57 -17.29
C LYS A 66 2.10 -11.98 -17.51
N GLU A 67 1.60 -12.10 -18.72
CA GLU A 67 0.24 -11.73 -19.05
C GLU A 67 -0.77 -12.38 -18.08
N GLY A 68 -1.69 -11.57 -17.56
CA GLY A 68 -2.68 -11.98 -16.58
C GLY A 68 -2.23 -11.89 -15.12
N ASP A 69 -0.98 -11.52 -14.83
CA ASP A 69 -0.53 -11.17 -13.48
C ASP A 69 -1.05 -9.77 -13.06
N TYR A 70 -0.75 -9.36 -11.84
CA TYR A 70 -1.19 -8.10 -11.26
C TYR A 70 -0.02 -7.26 -10.79
N LEU A 71 -0.09 -5.94 -10.99
CA LEU A 71 0.92 -4.99 -10.51
C LEU A 71 0.30 -4.01 -9.54
N PHE A 72 0.58 -4.19 -8.24
CA PHE A 72 0.18 -3.27 -7.17
C PHE A 72 1.29 -2.24 -6.95
N ILE A 73 0.92 -0.95 -6.96
CA ILE A 73 1.86 0.17 -6.90
C ILE A 73 1.46 1.08 -5.73
N GLN A 74 2.26 1.09 -4.65
CA GLN A 74 1.98 1.87 -3.43
C GLN A 74 3.23 2.60 -2.94
N PHE A 75 3.25 3.91 -3.12
CA PHE A 75 4.34 4.80 -2.72
C PHE A 75 3.79 6.12 -2.16
N GLY A 76 4.71 6.95 -1.61
CA GLY A 76 4.44 8.27 -1.07
C GLY A 76 5.25 8.57 0.18
N HIS A 77 5.35 7.64 1.14
CA HIS A 77 6.03 7.82 2.42
C HIS A 77 7.49 8.30 2.31
N ASN A 78 8.17 7.97 1.23
CA ASN A 78 9.56 8.35 1.02
C ASN A 78 9.72 9.39 -0.08
N ASP A 79 8.78 9.47 -1.00
CA ASP A 79 8.72 10.49 -2.05
C ASP A 79 8.58 11.90 -1.46
N GLU A 80 7.89 12.04 -0.33
CA GLU A 80 7.69 13.30 0.41
C GLU A 80 8.90 13.76 1.25
N LYS A 81 9.97 12.96 1.35
CA LYS A 81 11.16 13.30 2.14
C LYS A 81 12.05 14.30 1.41
N ASP A 82 12.61 15.27 2.13
CA ASP A 82 13.56 16.26 1.59
C ASP A 82 14.94 15.68 1.22
N ASP A 83 15.05 14.36 1.17
CA ASP A 83 16.28 13.65 0.77
C ASP A 83 16.34 13.53 -0.76
N PRO A 84 17.31 14.17 -1.45
CA PRO A 84 17.40 14.16 -2.92
C PRO A 84 17.46 12.75 -3.54
N ALA A 85 17.91 11.75 -2.79
CA ALA A 85 17.93 10.36 -3.28
C ALA A 85 16.53 9.75 -3.38
N ARG A 86 15.54 10.31 -2.69
CA ARG A 86 14.17 9.80 -2.60
C ARG A 86 13.11 10.78 -3.05
N HIS A 87 13.37 12.07 -2.85
CA HIS A 87 12.39 13.13 -3.10
C HIS A 87 11.88 13.11 -4.55
N THR A 88 10.58 13.30 -4.69
CA THR A 88 9.90 13.57 -5.94
C THR A 88 8.90 14.71 -5.72
N ASP A 89 8.65 15.48 -6.77
CA ASP A 89 7.59 16.48 -6.76
C ASP A 89 6.25 15.80 -7.08
N PRO A 90 5.19 16.00 -6.27
CA PRO A 90 3.91 15.31 -6.45
C PRO A 90 3.20 15.66 -7.76
N ASP A 91 3.38 16.88 -8.28
CA ASP A 91 2.69 17.34 -9.48
C ASP A 91 3.40 16.95 -10.78
N THR A 92 4.69 16.59 -10.70
CA THR A 92 5.54 16.26 -11.86
C THR A 92 6.20 14.88 -11.73
N THR A 93 7.39 14.82 -11.12
CA THR A 93 8.24 13.60 -11.15
C THR A 93 7.64 12.39 -10.46
N PHE A 94 6.80 12.58 -9.45
CA PHE A 94 6.07 11.47 -8.83
C PHE A 94 5.08 10.83 -9.80
N LYS A 95 4.25 11.66 -10.45
CA LYS A 95 3.28 11.20 -11.48
C LYS A 95 3.98 10.55 -12.66
N GLU A 96 5.07 11.15 -13.16
CA GLU A 96 5.89 10.58 -14.24
C GLU A 96 6.44 9.19 -13.87
N ASN A 97 6.89 9.03 -12.63
CA ASN A 97 7.37 7.74 -12.15
C ASN A 97 6.24 6.71 -12.06
N LEU A 98 5.06 7.07 -11.52
CA LEU A 98 3.90 6.18 -11.50
C LEU A 98 3.51 5.73 -12.92
N MET A 99 3.57 6.64 -13.90
CA MET A 99 3.30 6.32 -15.31
C MET A 99 4.26 5.26 -15.86
N LYS A 100 5.54 5.26 -15.45
CA LYS A 100 6.52 4.22 -15.87
C LYS A 100 6.11 2.84 -15.37
N PHE A 101 5.64 2.72 -14.11
CA PHE A 101 5.12 1.44 -13.59
C PHE A 101 3.91 0.97 -14.39
N ILE A 102 2.96 1.88 -14.66
CA ILE A 102 1.75 1.57 -15.42
C ILE A 102 2.11 1.10 -16.83
N GLN A 103 3.04 1.81 -17.49
CA GLN A 103 3.47 1.47 -18.85
C GLN A 103 4.08 0.07 -18.91
N VAL A 104 5.03 -0.24 -18.03
CA VAL A 104 5.63 -1.58 -17.94
C VAL A 104 4.55 -2.64 -17.70
N GLY A 105 3.61 -2.39 -16.77
CA GLY A 105 2.49 -3.29 -16.53
C GLY A 105 1.67 -3.56 -17.80
N ARG A 106 1.34 -2.52 -18.56
CA ARG A 106 0.58 -2.66 -19.81
C ARG A 106 1.34 -3.41 -20.91
N GLU A 107 2.64 -3.13 -21.05
CA GLU A 107 3.50 -3.82 -22.03
C GLU A 107 3.61 -5.32 -21.72
N LYS A 108 3.51 -5.69 -20.46
CA LYS A 108 3.50 -7.10 -19.99
C LYS A 108 2.13 -7.74 -19.97
N GLY A 109 1.07 -7.00 -20.26
CA GLY A 109 -0.31 -7.52 -20.20
C GLY A 109 -0.77 -7.85 -18.78
N VAL A 110 -0.20 -7.19 -17.74
CA VAL A 110 -0.62 -7.35 -16.35
C VAL A 110 -1.68 -6.30 -15.97
N TYR A 111 -2.42 -6.54 -14.90
CA TYR A 111 -3.45 -5.66 -14.38
C TYR A 111 -2.87 -4.68 -13.33
N PRO A 112 -2.58 -3.41 -13.68
CA PRO A 112 -2.07 -2.44 -12.72
C PRO A 112 -3.19 -1.91 -11.83
N VAL A 113 -2.88 -1.64 -10.55
CA VAL A 113 -3.69 -0.86 -9.62
C VAL A 113 -2.80 0.08 -8.83
N LEU A 114 -3.19 1.35 -8.77
CA LEU A 114 -2.55 2.35 -7.93
C LEU A 114 -3.19 2.33 -6.54
N ILE A 115 -2.35 2.42 -5.52
CA ILE A 115 -2.79 2.40 -4.12
C ILE A 115 -2.15 3.61 -3.43
N THR A 116 -2.96 4.49 -2.82
CA THR A 116 -2.41 5.59 -2.05
C THR A 116 -1.72 5.08 -0.79
N PRO A 117 -0.70 5.80 -0.25
CA PRO A 117 -0.03 5.37 0.98
C PRO A 117 -1.01 5.32 2.15
N ILE A 118 -0.81 4.38 3.08
CA ILE A 118 -1.60 4.37 4.32
C ILE A 118 -1.29 5.61 5.16
N ALA A 119 -2.27 6.11 5.90
CA ALA A 119 -2.08 7.25 6.79
C ALA A 119 -1.07 6.92 7.90
N ARG A 120 -0.25 7.90 8.28
CA ARG A 120 0.56 7.83 9.49
C ARG A 120 -0.35 7.95 10.72
N ARG A 121 0.04 7.32 11.82
CA ARG A 121 -0.59 7.52 13.13
C ARG A 121 -0.21 8.91 13.66
N HIS A 122 -0.89 9.94 13.16
CA HIS A 122 -0.59 11.33 13.44
C HIS A 122 -1.64 11.94 14.37
N PHE A 123 -1.36 11.96 15.67
CA PHE A 123 -2.20 12.56 16.70
C PHE A 123 -1.43 13.68 17.42
N ASN A 124 -2.15 14.75 17.82
CA ASN A 124 -1.58 15.79 18.66
C ASN A 124 -1.57 15.35 20.14
N ASP A 125 -1.00 16.18 21.00
CA ASP A 125 -0.88 15.91 22.45
C ASP A 125 -2.22 15.77 23.17
N GLN A 126 -3.31 16.24 22.56
CA GLN A 126 -4.68 16.11 23.07
C GLN A 126 -5.38 14.86 22.56
N GLY A 127 -4.69 13.99 21.81
CA GLY A 127 -5.23 12.77 21.23
C GLY A 127 -6.16 12.99 20.04
N LYS A 128 -6.14 14.17 19.41
CA LYS A 128 -6.91 14.47 18.21
C LYS A 128 -6.11 14.04 16.97
N PHE A 129 -6.72 13.25 16.10
CA PHE A 129 -6.12 12.87 14.82
C PHE A 129 -5.93 14.08 13.90
N LEU A 130 -4.75 14.16 13.28
CA LEU A 130 -4.38 15.20 12.32
C LEU A 130 -4.25 14.54 10.94
N PRO A 131 -5.20 14.80 10.00
CA PRO A 131 -5.16 14.24 8.66
C PRO A 131 -4.09 14.88 7.78
N GLY A 132 -3.90 14.34 6.58
CA GLY A 132 -3.03 14.96 5.55
C GLY A 132 -1.54 14.70 5.76
N SER A 133 -1.18 13.60 6.42
CA SER A 133 0.23 13.26 6.71
C SER A 133 1.11 13.07 5.46
N HIS A 134 0.54 13.00 4.26
CA HIS A 134 1.23 12.79 2.98
C HIS A 134 1.09 13.97 2.00
N GLY A 135 0.59 15.13 2.47
CA GLY A 135 0.45 16.32 1.61
C GLY A 135 -0.32 16.02 0.31
N ALA A 136 0.26 16.39 -0.83
CA ALA A 136 -0.37 16.24 -2.15
C ALA A 136 -0.20 14.85 -2.80
N TYR A 137 0.61 13.95 -2.23
CA TYR A 137 0.92 12.67 -2.88
C TYR A 137 -0.29 11.76 -3.09
N PRO A 138 -1.26 11.62 -2.16
CA PRO A 138 -2.46 10.80 -2.40
C PRO A 138 -3.30 11.34 -3.55
N GLU A 139 -3.41 12.67 -3.67
CA GLU A 139 -4.13 13.29 -4.78
C GLU A 139 -3.42 13.05 -6.12
N ALA A 140 -2.09 13.15 -6.15
CA ALA A 140 -1.28 12.85 -7.33
C ALA A 140 -1.47 11.39 -7.81
N VAL A 141 -1.56 10.41 -6.89
CA VAL A 141 -1.90 9.01 -7.23
C VAL A 141 -3.26 8.93 -7.90
N LYS A 142 -4.30 9.58 -7.32
CA LYS A 142 -5.66 9.58 -7.86
C LYS A 142 -5.74 10.22 -9.24
N GLN A 143 -5.08 11.35 -9.42
CA GLN A 143 -5.02 12.04 -10.71
C GLN A 143 -4.33 11.18 -11.77
N THR A 144 -3.19 10.56 -11.44
CA THR A 144 -2.48 9.66 -12.34
C THR A 144 -3.35 8.48 -12.76
N GLY A 145 -4.05 7.86 -11.81
CA GLY A 145 -4.96 6.75 -12.12
C GLY A 145 -6.10 7.16 -13.05
N LYS A 146 -6.69 8.34 -12.81
CA LYS A 146 -7.74 8.90 -13.69
C LYS A 146 -7.20 9.18 -15.09
N GLU A 147 -6.05 9.85 -15.21
CA GLU A 147 -5.42 10.19 -16.49
C GLU A 147 -5.02 8.95 -17.27
N ALA A 148 -4.51 7.94 -16.57
CA ALA A 148 -4.10 6.67 -17.15
C ALA A 148 -5.23 5.64 -17.30
N CYS A 149 -6.47 5.91 -16.86
CA CYS A 149 -7.55 4.92 -16.81
C CYS A 149 -7.12 3.61 -16.10
N VAL A 150 -6.50 3.74 -14.93
CA VAL A 150 -6.07 2.65 -14.05
C VAL A 150 -6.86 2.75 -12.73
N PRO A 151 -7.38 1.64 -12.19
CA PRO A 151 -8.04 1.65 -10.90
C PRO A 151 -7.15 2.23 -9.78
N VAL A 152 -7.78 2.97 -8.87
CA VAL A 152 -7.12 3.53 -7.69
C VAL A 152 -7.85 3.10 -6.44
N ILE A 153 -7.08 2.63 -5.45
CA ILE A 153 -7.58 2.36 -4.10
C ILE A 153 -7.05 3.45 -3.17
N ASP A 154 -7.96 4.24 -2.57
CA ASP A 154 -7.60 5.34 -1.68
C ASP A 154 -7.44 4.87 -0.23
N LEU A 155 -6.36 4.10 0.03
CA LEU A 155 -6.04 3.65 1.39
C LEU A 155 -5.73 4.81 2.35
N THR A 156 -5.28 5.98 1.84
CA THR A 156 -5.07 7.15 2.70
C THR A 156 -6.38 7.56 3.35
N ALA A 157 -7.44 7.79 2.56
CA ALA A 157 -8.73 8.22 3.08
C ALA A 157 -9.34 7.18 4.04
N ILE A 158 -9.27 5.89 3.67
CA ILE A 158 -9.82 4.79 4.49
C ILE A 158 -9.09 4.71 5.83
N THR A 159 -7.75 4.75 5.81
CA THR A 159 -6.95 4.59 7.04
C THR A 159 -6.98 5.85 7.91
N GLU A 160 -7.13 7.05 7.36
CA GLU A 160 -7.40 8.27 8.12
C GLU A 160 -8.74 8.20 8.86
N ALA A 161 -9.79 7.77 8.17
CA ALA A 161 -11.11 7.59 8.78
C ALA A 161 -11.06 6.54 9.90
N TYR A 162 -10.38 5.43 9.67
CA TYR A 162 -10.20 4.38 10.68
C TYR A 162 -9.41 4.87 11.89
N LEU A 163 -8.25 5.51 11.70
CA LEU A 163 -7.43 6.02 12.81
C LEU A 163 -8.16 7.08 13.62
N LYS A 164 -8.96 7.94 12.96
CA LYS A 164 -9.80 8.92 13.63
C LYS A 164 -10.87 8.26 14.51
N ALA A 165 -11.49 7.17 14.05
CA ALA A 165 -12.51 6.43 14.79
C ALA A 165 -11.93 5.64 15.96
N VAL A 166 -10.83 4.93 15.75
CA VAL A 166 -10.13 4.13 16.78
C VAL A 166 -9.52 5.00 17.88
N GLY A 167 -9.00 6.16 17.52
CA GLY A 167 -8.40 7.11 18.45
C GLY A 167 -6.94 6.83 18.80
N ASP A 168 -6.33 7.79 19.53
CA ASP A 168 -4.90 7.77 19.85
C ASP A 168 -4.49 6.52 20.63
N LEU A 169 -5.20 6.20 21.71
CA LEU A 169 -4.78 5.17 22.65
C LEU A 169 -4.79 3.77 22.01
N ALA A 170 -5.91 3.39 21.40
CA ALA A 170 -6.07 2.06 20.82
C ALA A 170 -5.19 1.86 19.58
N SER A 171 -5.01 2.90 18.76
CA SER A 171 -4.17 2.81 17.56
C SER A 171 -2.68 2.54 17.84
N LYS A 172 -2.20 2.75 19.08
CA LYS A 172 -0.81 2.40 19.49
C LYS A 172 -0.51 0.91 19.34
N ALA A 173 -1.52 0.06 19.43
CA ALA A 173 -1.35 -1.39 19.25
C ALA A 173 -0.99 -1.78 17.82
N TYR A 174 -1.38 -0.97 16.83
CA TYR A 174 -1.23 -1.29 15.41
C TYR A 174 0.08 -0.84 14.78
N PHE A 175 0.80 0.06 15.44
CA PHE A 175 2.04 0.65 14.94
C PHE A 175 3.23 0.27 15.83
N MET A 176 4.44 0.47 15.34
CA MET A 176 5.71 0.23 16.06
C MET A 176 5.95 1.27 17.16
N TRP A 177 4.88 1.69 17.82
CA TRP A 177 4.88 2.62 18.93
C TRP A 177 5.58 2.04 20.19
N PRO A 178 6.30 2.85 21.04
CA PRO A 178 6.58 4.27 20.88
C PRO A 178 7.73 4.55 19.89
N GLY A 179 7.74 5.78 19.35
CA GLY A 179 8.83 6.29 18.51
C GLY A 179 8.65 6.10 17.01
N ASP A 180 7.71 5.24 16.59
CA ASP A 180 7.39 5.01 15.19
C ASP A 180 5.88 5.03 14.97
N ASN A 181 5.42 5.98 14.18
CA ASN A 181 4.01 6.22 13.85
C ASN A 181 3.65 5.80 12.42
N THR A 182 4.53 5.06 11.75
CA THR A 182 4.45 4.72 10.33
C THR A 182 4.43 3.21 10.09
N HIS A 183 5.37 2.49 10.70
CA HIS A 183 5.49 1.05 10.47
C HIS A 183 4.49 0.26 11.31
N LEU A 184 3.96 -0.81 10.72
CA LEU A 184 2.89 -1.61 11.30
C LEU A 184 3.43 -2.78 12.13
N LYS A 185 2.70 -3.14 13.17
CA LYS A 185 2.73 -4.44 13.83
C LYS A 185 1.82 -5.42 13.09
N PRO A 186 1.86 -6.74 13.42
CA PRO A 186 1.03 -7.73 12.73
C PRO A 186 -0.46 -7.38 12.70
N GLU A 187 -1.02 -6.94 13.81
CA GLU A 187 -2.44 -6.58 13.93
C GLU A 187 -2.79 -5.40 13.01
N GLY A 188 -1.93 -4.38 12.99
CA GLY A 188 -2.10 -3.23 12.09
C GLY A 188 -2.00 -3.63 10.62
N ALA A 189 -1.04 -4.49 10.28
CA ALA A 189 -0.86 -4.96 8.91
C ALA A 189 -2.07 -5.78 8.43
N VAL A 190 -2.65 -6.62 9.29
CA VAL A 190 -3.87 -7.40 8.98
C VAL A 190 -5.05 -6.48 8.70
N ILE A 191 -5.26 -5.45 9.53
CA ILE A 191 -6.34 -4.46 9.33
C ILE A 191 -6.16 -3.72 7.99
N MET A 192 -4.95 -3.23 7.69
CA MET A 192 -4.68 -2.51 6.44
C MET A 192 -4.83 -3.41 5.21
N ALA A 193 -4.41 -4.67 5.31
CA ALA A 193 -4.61 -5.68 4.27
C ALA A 193 -6.11 -6.01 4.08
N GLY A 194 -6.88 -6.02 5.16
CA GLY A 194 -8.34 -6.17 5.11
C GLY A 194 -9.00 -5.07 4.30
N PHE A 195 -8.67 -3.80 4.57
CA PHE A 195 -9.18 -2.68 3.79
C PHE A 195 -8.80 -2.78 2.30
N LEU A 196 -7.53 -3.12 2.01
CA LEU A 196 -7.10 -3.33 0.63
C LEU A 196 -7.91 -4.44 -0.05
N SER A 197 -8.14 -5.55 0.65
CA SER A 197 -8.92 -6.68 0.12
C SER A 197 -10.37 -6.31 -0.17
N GLU A 198 -11.01 -5.55 0.71
CA GLU A 198 -12.38 -5.06 0.50
C GLU A 198 -12.48 -4.15 -0.73
N GLU A 199 -11.53 -3.24 -0.91
CA GLU A 199 -11.50 -2.37 -2.08
C GLU A 199 -11.24 -3.16 -3.38
N LEU A 200 -10.37 -4.17 -3.36
CA LEU A 200 -10.18 -5.07 -4.49
C LEU A 200 -11.47 -5.83 -4.85
N ARG A 201 -12.26 -6.27 -3.85
CA ARG A 201 -13.59 -6.87 -4.08
C ARG A 201 -14.54 -5.89 -4.77
N LYS A 202 -14.55 -4.61 -4.36
CA LYS A 202 -15.40 -3.56 -4.95
C LYS A 202 -15.01 -3.24 -6.39
N LEU A 203 -13.73 -3.40 -6.77
CA LEU A 203 -13.29 -3.27 -8.16
C LEU A 203 -13.90 -4.35 -9.07
N GLY A 204 -14.31 -5.50 -8.51
CA GLY A 204 -14.82 -6.63 -9.28
C GLY A 204 -13.71 -7.40 -10.02
N ALA A 205 -14.11 -8.30 -10.92
CA ALA A 205 -13.17 -9.05 -11.73
C ALA A 205 -12.36 -8.14 -12.65
N PRO A 206 -11.06 -8.41 -12.86
CA PRO A 206 -10.33 -9.57 -12.38
C PRO A 206 -9.72 -9.42 -10.97
N TYR A 207 -9.80 -8.24 -10.34
CA TYR A 207 -9.15 -7.97 -9.05
C TYR A 207 -9.77 -8.74 -7.89
N ALA A 208 -11.10 -8.89 -7.88
CA ALA A 208 -11.81 -9.65 -6.87
C ALA A 208 -11.46 -11.15 -6.89
N ASP A 209 -11.06 -11.68 -8.06
CA ASP A 209 -10.70 -13.09 -8.26
C ASP A 209 -9.40 -13.48 -7.54
N LEU A 210 -8.62 -12.49 -7.09
CA LEU A 210 -7.42 -12.69 -6.28
C LEU A 210 -7.71 -13.14 -4.85
N LEU A 211 -8.95 -12.99 -4.39
CA LEU A 211 -9.29 -13.07 -2.98
C LEU A 211 -10.09 -14.33 -2.67
N ASP A 212 -9.79 -14.94 -1.50
CA ASP A 212 -10.62 -16.03 -0.98
C ASP A 212 -12.06 -15.53 -0.76
N SER A 213 -13.02 -16.39 -1.04
CA SER A 213 -14.45 -16.15 -0.76
C SER A 213 -14.76 -16.13 0.75
N LYS A 214 -13.86 -16.64 1.59
CA LYS A 214 -14.02 -16.60 3.05
C LYS A 214 -13.79 -15.19 3.56
N GLU A 215 -14.77 -14.63 4.27
CA GLU A 215 -14.56 -13.43 5.05
C GLU A 215 -13.53 -13.73 6.16
N VAL A 216 -12.41 -13.01 6.13
CA VAL A 216 -11.54 -12.96 7.30
C VAL A 216 -12.23 -12.05 8.30
N ILE A 217 -12.97 -12.65 9.24
CA ILE A 217 -13.62 -11.89 10.33
C ILE A 217 -12.51 -11.34 11.21
N ILE A 218 -12.18 -10.07 10.99
CA ILE A 218 -11.44 -9.30 11.99
C ILE A 218 -12.48 -8.99 13.04
N GLU A 219 -12.46 -9.71 14.18
CA GLU A 219 -13.27 -9.32 15.34
C GLU A 219 -12.83 -7.93 15.78
N ASN A 220 -13.47 -6.91 15.23
CA ASN A 220 -13.38 -5.56 15.71
C ASN A 220 -14.08 -5.53 17.07
N GLN A 221 -13.30 -5.61 18.14
CA GLN A 221 -13.83 -5.41 19.49
C GLN A 221 -14.42 -3.99 19.56
N GLY A 222 -15.69 -3.86 19.21
CA GLY A 222 -16.53 -2.71 19.56
C GLY A 222 -16.53 -1.50 18.61
N LEU A 223 -16.20 -1.64 17.34
CA LEU A 223 -16.37 -0.57 16.35
C LEU A 223 -17.25 -1.05 15.19
N ASP A 224 -18.54 -0.70 15.24
CA ASP A 224 -19.41 -0.66 14.06
C ASP A 224 -18.92 0.49 13.16
N VAL A 225 -17.96 0.20 12.28
CA VAL A 225 -17.40 1.14 11.31
C VAL A 225 -17.68 0.62 9.90
N PHE A 226 -18.97 0.46 9.59
CA PHE A 226 -19.45 0.27 8.21
C PHE A 226 -20.78 0.99 8.01
#